data_b5ab8f61b03ed813683297ff212520ae
#
_entry.id   b5ab8f61b03ed813683297ff212520ae
#
_cell.length_a   1.000
_cell.length_b   1.000
_cell.length_c   1.000
_cell.angle_alpha   90.00
_cell.angle_beta   90.00
_cell.angle_gamma   90.00
#
_symmetry.space_group_name_H-M   'P 1'
#
loop_
_entity.id
_entity.type
_entity.pdbx_description
1 polymer ?
#
loop_
_entity_poly.entity_id
_entity_poly.type
_entity_poly.pdbx_seq_one_letter_code
_entity_poly.pdbx_strand_id
1 'polypeptide(L)'
;MIYLAQTDTTAGFLSKDYKEINHAKMRNEGKPCLITTAKFSVLRELARAPKKYKNFIRRSRKTTFLYPNLKAIRVVKECEHEKFLTKFDWLYSSSANKNGMKFDEAWTRSVADEVVDEQFFEDMPSKIYKISKSRLKKIR
;
A
#
# COMPACT_ATOMS: atom_id res chain seq x y z
N MET A 1 -5.24 12.22 -9.19
CA MET A 1 -6.34 11.25 -9.43
C MET A 1 -6.29 10.14 -8.39
N ILE A 2 -7.41 9.89 -7.74
CA ILE A 2 -7.56 8.81 -6.76
C ILE A 2 -8.26 7.62 -7.41
N TYR A 3 -7.64 6.46 -7.36
CA TYR A 3 -8.24 5.19 -7.77
C TYR A 3 -8.80 4.48 -6.54
N LEU A 4 -9.96 3.87 -6.67
CA LEU A 4 -10.53 2.96 -5.68
C LEU A 4 -10.42 1.54 -6.24
N ALA A 5 -9.69 0.68 -5.56
CA ALA A 5 -9.47 -0.69 -5.99
C ALA A 5 -9.50 -1.65 -4.82
N GLN A 6 -9.84 -2.91 -5.10
CA GLN A 6 -9.63 -3.98 -4.14
C GLN A 6 -8.15 -4.33 -4.14
N THR A 7 -7.47 -4.07 -3.03
CA THR A 7 -6.06 -4.40 -2.88
C THR A 7 -5.89 -5.85 -2.44
N ASP A 8 -4.67 -6.23 -2.10
CA ASP A 8 -4.38 -7.56 -1.58
C ASP A 8 -4.95 -7.81 -0.17
N THR A 9 -5.43 -6.78 0.51
CA THR A 9 -6.01 -6.91 1.86
C THR A 9 -7.43 -6.36 1.96
N THR A 10 -7.69 -5.15 1.49
CA THR A 10 -8.99 -4.48 1.61
C THR A 10 -9.15 -3.48 0.47
N ALA A 11 -10.32 -2.86 0.35
CA ALA A 11 -10.51 -1.74 -0.56
C ALA A 11 -9.53 -0.62 -0.21
N GLY A 12 -8.88 -0.06 -1.21
CA GLY A 12 -7.85 0.97 -1.02
C GLY A 12 -8.00 2.14 -1.95
N PHE A 13 -7.58 3.30 -1.46
CA PHE A 13 -7.35 4.48 -2.28
C PHE A 13 -5.90 4.47 -2.75
N LEU A 14 -5.69 4.71 -4.05
CA LEU A 14 -4.37 4.72 -4.65
C LEU A 14 -4.18 5.99 -5.46
N SER A 15 -3.01 6.61 -5.32
CA SER A 15 -2.67 7.84 -6.05
C SER A 15 -1.14 8.01 -6.10
N LYS A 16 -0.67 8.79 -7.07
CA LYS A 16 0.72 9.26 -7.11
C LYS A 16 0.99 10.37 -6.09
N ASP A 17 -0.06 10.95 -5.51
CA ASP A 17 0.06 12.03 -4.54
C ASP A 17 -0.60 11.63 -3.20
N TYR A 18 0.24 11.39 -2.19
CA TYR A 18 -0.26 11.00 -0.87
C TYR A 18 -1.10 12.10 -0.18
N LYS A 19 -0.85 13.37 -0.52
CA LYS A 19 -1.62 14.49 0.04
C LYS A 19 -3.07 14.44 -0.43
N GLU A 20 -3.30 14.05 -1.67
CA GLU A 20 -4.62 13.87 -2.24
C GLU A 20 -5.39 12.79 -1.48
N ILE A 21 -4.73 11.66 -1.19
CA ILE A 21 -5.34 10.58 -0.40
C ILE A 21 -5.66 11.06 1.02
N ASN A 22 -4.73 11.74 1.66
CA ASN A 22 -4.92 12.25 3.03
C ASN A 22 -6.07 13.26 3.10
N HIS A 23 -6.15 14.15 2.12
CA HIS A 23 -7.23 15.13 2.02
C HIS A 23 -8.59 14.43 1.89
N ALA A 24 -8.69 13.45 1.00
CA ALA A 24 -9.91 12.67 0.81
C ALA A 24 -10.35 11.93 2.08
N LYS A 25 -9.40 11.42 2.83
CA LYS A 25 -9.66 10.69 4.09
C LYS A 25 -9.88 11.61 5.28
N MET A 26 -9.79 12.92 5.10
CA MET A 26 -9.85 13.91 6.18
C MET A 26 -8.77 13.65 7.24
N ARG A 27 -7.59 13.30 6.78
CA ARG A 27 -6.42 12.97 7.60
C ARG A 27 -5.37 14.05 7.44
N ASN A 28 -4.46 14.17 8.39
CA ASN A 28 -3.35 15.13 8.32
C ASN A 28 -2.58 14.95 7.01
N GLU A 29 -2.43 16.05 6.25
CA GLU A 29 -1.76 16.03 4.94
C GLU A 29 -0.33 15.53 4.97
N GLY A 30 0.37 15.72 6.09
CA GLY A 30 1.75 15.28 6.25
C GLY A 30 1.91 13.80 6.61
N LYS A 31 0.82 13.09 6.88
CA LYS A 31 0.91 11.69 7.25
C LYS A 31 1.35 10.85 6.05
N PRO A 32 2.47 10.09 6.16
CA PRO A 32 2.93 9.28 5.05
C PRO A 32 1.97 8.14 4.75
N CYS A 33 1.80 7.86 3.45
CA CYS A 33 1.10 6.69 2.98
C CYS A 33 2.10 5.59 2.63
N LEU A 34 1.62 4.37 2.66
CA LEU A 34 2.36 3.22 2.18
C LEU A 34 2.53 3.32 0.66
N ILE A 35 3.69 2.90 0.16
CA ILE A 35 3.96 2.80 -1.27
C ILE A 35 3.71 1.35 -1.69
N THR A 36 2.99 1.15 -2.79
CA THR A 36 2.76 -0.18 -3.35
C THR A 36 3.32 -0.28 -4.76
N THR A 37 3.87 -1.42 -5.09
CA THR A 37 4.40 -1.72 -6.42
C THR A 37 4.22 -3.21 -6.71
N ALA A 38 4.14 -3.57 -7.99
CA ALA A 38 4.11 -4.97 -8.42
C ALA A 38 5.51 -5.48 -8.82
N LYS A 39 6.54 -4.64 -8.75
CA LYS A 39 7.86 -4.93 -9.31
C LYS A 39 8.97 -4.78 -8.28
N PHE A 40 9.77 -5.82 -8.08
CA PHE A 40 10.97 -5.74 -7.23
C PHE A 40 12.03 -4.78 -7.79
N SER A 41 12.09 -4.60 -9.10
CA SER A 41 12.99 -3.61 -9.73
C SER A 41 12.66 -2.19 -9.26
N VAL A 42 11.37 -1.87 -9.11
CA VAL A 42 10.92 -0.57 -8.60
C VAL A 42 11.25 -0.44 -7.11
N LEU A 43 11.08 -1.50 -6.34
CA LEU A 43 11.48 -1.51 -4.92
C LEU A 43 12.94 -1.10 -4.78
N ARG A 44 13.83 -1.65 -5.59
CA ARG A 44 15.26 -1.34 -5.55
C ARG A 44 15.56 0.13 -5.84
N GLU A 45 14.75 0.79 -6.65
CA GLU A 45 14.86 2.22 -6.91
C GLU A 45 14.39 3.07 -5.73
N LEU A 46 13.38 2.58 -5.00
CA LEU A 46 12.75 3.33 -3.90
C LEU A 46 13.46 3.18 -2.57
N ALA A 47 14.07 2.02 -2.32
CA ALA A 47 14.72 1.72 -1.06
C ALA A 47 15.76 0.62 -1.22
N ARG A 48 16.75 0.62 -0.34
CA ARG A 48 17.75 -0.43 -0.30
C ARG A 48 17.35 -1.52 0.69
N ALA A 49 17.08 -2.71 0.17
CA ALA A 49 16.81 -3.86 1.02
C ALA A 49 18.13 -4.39 1.62
N PRO A 50 18.21 -4.55 2.95
CA PRO A 50 19.39 -5.17 3.56
C PRO A 50 19.61 -6.57 3.00
N LYS A 51 20.85 -6.89 2.64
CA LYS A 51 21.21 -8.17 2.01
C LYS A 51 20.74 -9.37 2.82
N LYS A 52 20.84 -9.30 4.13
CA LYS A 52 20.43 -10.36 5.06
C LYS A 52 18.96 -10.76 4.90
N TYR A 53 18.09 -9.83 4.52
CA TYR A 53 16.64 -10.04 4.49
C TYR A 53 16.03 -10.08 3.09
N LYS A 54 16.86 -10.04 2.04
CA LYS A 54 16.35 -10.03 0.65
C LYS A 54 15.44 -11.21 0.33
N ASN A 55 15.82 -12.41 0.75
CA ASN A 55 15.01 -13.60 0.49
C ASN A 55 13.69 -13.58 1.26
N PHE A 56 13.72 -13.13 2.51
CA PHE A 56 12.52 -12.97 3.32
C PHE A 56 11.55 -11.99 2.66
N ILE A 57 12.06 -10.86 2.17
CA ILE A 57 11.24 -9.85 1.48
C ILE A 57 10.62 -10.44 0.22
N ARG A 58 11.39 -11.15 -0.60
CA ARG A 58 10.91 -11.74 -1.85
C ARG A 58 9.82 -12.80 -1.64
N ARG A 59 9.88 -13.55 -0.55
CA ARG A 59 8.93 -14.62 -0.23
C ARG A 59 7.69 -14.10 0.48
N SER A 60 7.75 -12.91 1.05
CA SER A 60 6.63 -12.37 1.84
C SER A 60 5.46 -11.99 0.96
N ARG A 61 4.25 -12.23 1.47
CA ARG A 61 2.99 -11.83 0.83
C ARG A 61 2.17 -11.03 1.83
N LYS A 62 1.39 -10.08 1.33
CA LYS A 62 0.54 -9.22 2.16
C LYS A 62 1.33 -8.60 3.30
N THR A 63 2.57 -8.19 3.02
CA THR A 63 3.51 -7.70 4.03
C THR A 63 4.10 -6.37 3.60
N THR A 64 4.07 -5.42 4.53
CA THR A 64 4.68 -4.10 4.35
C THR A 64 5.97 -4.05 5.15
N PHE A 65 7.05 -3.55 4.53
CA PHE A 65 8.32 -3.34 5.21
C PHE A 65 8.59 -1.85 5.35
N LEU A 66 8.93 -1.44 6.57
CA LEU A 66 9.41 -0.09 6.84
C LEU A 66 10.94 -0.12 6.73
N TYR A 67 11.46 0.50 5.68
CA TYR A 67 12.89 0.50 5.36
C TYR A 67 13.66 1.57 6.14
N PRO A 68 15.01 1.47 6.18
CA PRO A 68 15.83 2.45 6.92
C PRO A 68 15.64 3.90 6.47
N ASN A 69 15.21 4.12 5.21
CA ASN A 69 14.92 5.47 4.70
C ASN A 69 13.53 5.97 5.10
N LEU A 70 12.85 5.29 6.03
CA LEU A 70 11.53 5.61 6.55
C LEU A 70 10.38 5.43 5.54
N LYS A 71 10.63 4.83 4.39
CA LYS A 71 9.58 4.50 3.44
C LYS A 71 8.97 3.14 3.78
N ALA A 72 7.65 3.11 3.87
CA ALA A 72 6.89 1.87 4.02
C ALA A 72 6.48 1.39 2.63
N ILE A 73 6.91 0.20 2.23
CA ILE A 73 6.71 -0.31 0.88
C ILE A 73 6.20 -1.73 0.93
N ARG A 74 5.19 -2.01 0.10
CA ARG A 74 4.65 -3.36 -0.11
C ARG A 74 4.76 -3.73 -1.57
N VAL A 75 5.38 -4.87 -1.85
CA VAL A 75 5.37 -5.46 -3.19
C VAL A 75 4.17 -6.41 -3.26
N VAL A 76 3.23 -6.09 -4.14
CA VAL A 76 2.00 -6.86 -4.33
C VAL A 76 2.21 -7.86 -5.46
N LYS A 77 1.95 -9.13 -5.19
CA LYS A 77 2.15 -10.21 -6.16
C LYS A 77 1.13 -11.33 -5.99
N GLU A 78 0.92 -12.09 -7.04
CA GLU A 78 0.08 -13.29 -7.04
C GLU A 78 -1.39 -13.02 -6.65
N CYS A 79 -1.93 -11.88 -7.09
CA CYS A 79 -3.33 -11.52 -6.89
C CYS A 79 -3.81 -10.59 -8.02
N GLU A 80 -5.11 -10.37 -8.11
CA GLU A 80 -5.69 -9.52 -9.16
C GLU A 80 -5.19 -8.07 -9.10
N HIS A 81 -4.94 -7.55 -7.90
CA HIS A 81 -4.45 -6.19 -7.72
C HIS A 81 -3.06 -5.98 -8.35
N GLU A 82 -2.24 -7.02 -8.42
CA GLU A 82 -0.95 -6.97 -9.11
C GLU A 82 -1.12 -6.50 -10.55
N LYS A 83 -2.15 -7.00 -11.25
CA LYS A 83 -2.40 -6.64 -12.66
C LYS A 83 -2.67 -5.16 -12.81
N PHE A 84 -3.42 -4.56 -11.90
CA PHE A 84 -3.66 -3.13 -11.90
C PHE A 84 -2.36 -2.35 -11.66
N LEU A 85 -1.58 -2.76 -10.66
CA LEU A 85 -0.33 -2.09 -10.30
C LEU A 85 0.75 -2.18 -11.38
N THR A 86 0.73 -3.21 -12.22
CA THR A 86 1.72 -3.31 -13.32
C THR A 86 1.61 -2.18 -14.32
N LYS A 87 0.49 -1.50 -14.41
CA LYS A 87 0.29 -0.33 -15.26
C LYS A 87 1.03 0.90 -14.76
N PHE A 88 1.48 0.86 -13.51
CA PHE A 88 2.19 1.95 -12.84
C PHE A 88 3.52 1.42 -12.32
N ASP A 89 4.49 2.31 -12.12
CA ASP A 89 5.71 1.92 -11.45
C ASP A 89 5.43 1.68 -9.98
N TRP A 90 4.69 2.62 -9.36
CA TRP A 90 4.27 2.52 -7.97
C TRP A 90 3.12 3.49 -7.73
N LEU A 91 2.35 3.23 -6.67
CA LEU A 91 1.29 4.13 -6.19
C LEU A 91 1.31 4.18 -4.67
N TYR A 92 1.02 5.35 -4.12
CA TYR A 92 0.67 5.43 -2.71
C TYR A 92 -0.66 4.74 -2.48
N SER A 93 -0.80 4.09 -1.34
CA SER A 93 -2.01 3.35 -0.98
C SER A 93 -2.40 3.58 0.47
N SER A 94 -3.68 3.60 0.72
CA SER A 94 -4.24 3.62 2.06
C SER A 94 -5.61 2.94 2.03
N SER A 95 -6.05 2.40 3.16
CA SER A 95 -7.38 1.81 3.25
C SER A 95 -8.46 2.83 2.87
N ALA A 96 -9.50 2.39 2.16
CA ALA A 96 -10.54 3.26 1.62
C ALA A 96 -11.62 3.56 2.65
N ASN A 97 -11.26 4.33 3.68
CA ASN A 97 -12.18 4.76 4.73
C ASN A 97 -11.79 6.16 5.21
N LYS A 98 -12.74 6.88 5.79
CA LYS A 98 -12.41 8.11 6.52
C LYS A 98 -11.51 7.74 7.68
N ASN A 99 -10.57 8.61 8.00
CA ASN A 99 -9.62 8.36 9.07
C ASN A 99 -10.34 8.01 10.39
N GLY A 100 -10.04 6.84 10.94
CA GLY A 100 -10.67 6.35 12.17
C GLY A 100 -12.07 5.80 12.04
N MET A 101 -12.63 5.75 10.82
CA MET A 101 -13.99 5.27 10.56
C MET A 101 -13.96 3.90 9.87
N LYS A 102 -15.10 3.20 9.91
CA LYS A 102 -15.28 1.95 9.19
C LYS A 102 -15.45 2.21 7.70
N PHE A 103 -15.22 1.17 6.89
CA PHE A 103 -15.45 1.22 5.45
C PHE A 103 -16.93 1.54 5.15
N ASP A 104 -17.13 2.55 4.30
CA ASP A 104 -18.44 2.96 3.79
C ASP A 104 -18.36 2.97 2.27
N GLU A 105 -18.91 1.97 1.62
CA GLU A 105 -18.80 1.79 0.17
C GLU A 105 -19.36 2.97 -0.61
N ALA A 106 -20.52 3.48 -0.23
CA ALA A 106 -21.14 4.61 -0.92
C ALA A 106 -20.24 5.85 -0.86
N TRP A 107 -19.69 6.15 0.29
CA TRP A 107 -18.78 7.27 0.47
C TRP A 107 -17.50 7.11 -0.33
N THR A 108 -16.88 5.92 -0.27
CA THR A 108 -15.61 5.67 -0.98
C THR A 108 -15.77 5.79 -2.50
N ARG A 109 -16.89 5.30 -3.03
CA ARG A 109 -17.18 5.43 -4.46
C ARG A 109 -17.41 6.88 -4.86
N SER A 110 -18.00 7.68 -3.97
CA SER A 110 -18.24 9.11 -4.26
C SER A 110 -16.96 9.94 -4.27
N VAL A 111 -15.95 9.54 -3.50
CA VAL A 111 -14.70 10.27 -3.35
C VAL A 111 -13.69 9.94 -4.44
N ALA A 112 -13.67 8.70 -4.92
CA ALA A 112 -12.71 8.24 -5.92
C ALA A 112 -12.97 8.87 -7.29
N ASP A 113 -11.89 9.20 -7.99
CA ASP A 113 -11.99 9.68 -9.37
C ASP A 113 -12.26 8.54 -10.34
N GLU A 114 -11.69 7.36 -10.06
CA GLU A 114 -11.91 6.17 -10.85
C GLU A 114 -12.06 4.95 -9.95
N VAL A 115 -13.12 4.18 -10.18
CA VAL A 115 -13.38 2.92 -9.46
C VAL A 115 -12.95 1.77 -10.33
N VAL A 116 -11.95 1.02 -9.87
CA VAL A 116 -11.31 -0.06 -10.63
C VAL A 116 -12.08 -1.38 -10.49
N ASP A 117 -12.59 -1.67 -9.30
CA ASP A 117 -13.28 -2.92 -8.99
C ASP A 117 -14.74 -2.69 -8.61
N GLU A 118 -15.59 -3.65 -8.94
CA GLU A 118 -17.02 -3.57 -8.65
C GLU A 118 -17.35 -4.06 -7.24
N GLN A 119 -16.59 -5.03 -6.74
CA GLN A 119 -16.83 -5.64 -5.43
C GLN A 119 -15.63 -5.46 -4.53
N PHE A 120 -15.91 -5.23 -3.25
CA PHE A 120 -14.89 -5.06 -2.22
C PHE A 120 -15.15 -6.04 -1.08
N PHE A 121 -14.05 -6.52 -0.50
CA PHE A 121 -14.09 -7.37 0.68
C PHE A 121 -12.96 -6.97 1.62
N GLU A 122 -13.10 -7.30 2.89
CA GLU A 122 -12.09 -7.03 3.89
C GLU A 122 -11.42 -8.34 4.27
N ASP A 123 -10.09 -8.37 4.14
CA ASP A 123 -9.26 -9.49 4.55
C ASP A 123 -8.43 -9.05 5.76
N MET A 124 -7.61 -9.95 6.28
CA MET A 124 -6.73 -9.62 7.40
C MET A 124 -5.79 -8.47 7.02
N PRO A 125 -5.51 -7.55 7.96
CA PRO A 125 -4.54 -6.49 7.72
C PRO A 125 -3.17 -7.06 7.32
N SER A 126 -2.41 -6.30 6.54
CA SER A 126 -1.06 -6.70 6.18
C SER A 126 -0.18 -6.80 7.42
N LYS A 127 0.78 -7.71 7.36
CA LYS A 127 1.87 -7.75 8.35
C LYS A 127 2.77 -6.54 8.10
N ILE A 128 3.33 -5.98 9.16
CA ILE A 128 4.27 -4.87 9.07
C ILE A 128 5.55 -5.24 9.81
N TYR A 129 6.67 -5.13 9.13
CA TYR A 129 8.00 -5.32 9.70
C TYR A 129 8.83 -4.05 9.56
N LYS A 130 9.50 -3.66 10.61
CA LYS A 130 10.54 -2.64 10.54
C LYS A 130 11.87 -3.35 10.29
N ILE A 131 12.58 -2.93 9.25
CA ILE A 131 13.80 -3.59 8.81
C ILE A 131 14.98 -2.61 8.93
N SER A 132 16.09 -3.11 9.48
CA SER A 132 17.35 -2.39 9.53
C SER A 132 18.45 -3.31 9.01
N LYS A 133 19.68 -2.81 8.92
CA LYS A 133 20.81 -3.56 8.41
C LYS A 133 20.98 -4.91 9.12
N SER A 134 20.70 -4.97 10.42
CA SER A 134 20.94 -6.16 11.26
C SER A 134 19.70 -6.71 11.96
N ARG A 135 18.57 -6.03 11.91
CA ARG A 135 17.36 -6.41 12.66
C ARG A 135 16.10 -6.41 11.81
N LEU A 136 15.24 -7.34 12.12
CA LEU A 136 13.89 -7.44 11.56
C LEU A 136 12.93 -7.48 12.76
N LYS A 137 12.09 -6.45 12.88
CA LYS A 137 11.13 -6.34 13.99
C LYS A 137 9.71 -6.35 13.45
N LYS A 138 8.90 -7.30 13.93
CA LYS A 138 7.47 -7.33 13.58
C LYS A 138 6.74 -6.27 14.37
N ILE A 139 6.03 -5.38 13.67
CA ILE A 139 5.22 -4.32 14.26
C ILE A 139 3.75 -4.75 14.31
N ARG A 140 3.29 -5.49 13.27
CA ARG A 140 1.90 -5.91 13.20
C ARG A 140 1.74 -7.28 12.56
#